data_9591783f0973d62e95a231897eb43645
#
_entry.id   9591783f0973d62e95a231897eb43645
#
_cell.length_a   1.000
_cell.length_b   1.000
_cell.length_c   1.000
_cell.angle_alpha   90.00
_cell.angle_beta   90.00
_cell.angle_gamma   90.00
#
_symmetry.space_group_name_H-M   'P 1'
#
loop_
_entity.id
_entity.type
_entity.pdbx_description
1 polymer ?
#
loop_
_entity_poly.entity_id
_entity_poly.type
_entity_poly.pdbx_seq_one_letter_code
_entity_poly.pdbx_strand_id
1 'polypeptide(L)'
;QFPAGETLHLALGTSMASIIFTAIASIRTHHRHGAILWDLVKTFTPGILLGTGLGTLVAANVPTRPLAVFFTLFVCIVAVQMALNLKPKSTRELPGPLGVAGVGLGIGILSSLVAIGGGSLTVPFLTWCNVRIQQAIGTSAAVGLPIAIGGTLGYVFNGWGKAGLPAGSLGYVYLPALAILVAATMVTAPFGARLAHRLPVATLKRV
;
A
#
# COMPACT_ATOMS: atom_id res chain seq x y z
N GLN A 1 -10.81 25.63 4.22
CA GLN A 1 -10.34 25.50 2.84
C GLN A 1 -9.05 24.70 2.85
N PHE A 2 -8.89 23.76 1.93
CA PHE A 2 -7.66 22.98 1.79
C PHE A 2 -6.64 23.77 0.96
N PRO A 3 -5.37 23.88 1.39
CA PRO A 3 -4.35 24.56 0.61
C PRO A 3 -4.07 23.76 -0.66
N ALA A 4 -4.25 24.38 -1.83
CA ALA A 4 -4.14 23.71 -3.13
C ALA A 4 -2.77 23.02 -3.34
N GLY A 5 -1.69 23.57 -2.75
CA GLY A 5 -0.35 23.00 -2.82
C GLY A 5 -0.11 21.75 -1.96
N GLU A 6 -0.92 21.49 -0.94
CA GLU A 6 -0.72 20.41 0.04
C GLU A 6 -1.81 19.33 -0.01
N THR A 7 -2.85 19.54 -0.85
CA THR A 7 -4.02 18.65 -0.90
C THR A 7 -3.64 17.21 -1.21
N LEU A 8 -2.71 16.99 -2.13
CA LEU A 8 -2.26 15.64 -2.50
C LEU A 8 -1.51 14.97 -1.34
N HIS A 9 -0.63 15.70 -0.64
CA HIS A 9 0.10 15.16 0.52
C HIS A 9 -0.85 14.76 1.64
N LEU A 10 -1.88 15.59 1.92
CA LEU A 10 -2.94 15.27 2.88
C LEU A 10 -3.73 14.02 2.46
N ALA A 11 -4.05 13.88 1.18
CA ALA A 11 -4.73 12.71 0.66
C ALA A 11 -3.89 11.44 0.79
N LEU A 12 -2.61 11.51 0.40
CA LEU A 12 -1.67 10.38 0.49
C LEU A 12 -1.43 9.96 1.95
N GLY A 13 -1.16 10.91 2.85
CA GLY A 13 -0.93 10.63 4.27
C GLY A 13 -2.17 10.04 4.96
N THR A 14 -3.35 10.60 4.69
CA THR A 14 -4.63 10.10 5.23
C THR A 14 -4.96 8.71 4.68
N SER A 15 -4.69 8.46 3.38
CA SER A 15 -4.85 7.14 2.77
C SER A 15 -3.94 6.12 3.43
N MET A 16 -2.64 6.42 3.62
CA MET A 16 -1.69 5.53 4.31
C MET A 16 -2.18 5.17 5.71
N ALA A 17 -2.66 6.15 6.48
CA ALA A 17 -3.21 5.91 7.80
C ALA A 17 -4.44 4.98 7.77
N SER A 18 -5.32 5.11 6.78
CA SER A 18 -6.49 4.25 6.63
C SER A 18 -6.11 2.79 6.29
N ILE A 19 -5.02 2.60 5.55
CA ILE A 19 -4.51 1.27 5.19
C ILE A 19 -4.09 0.47 6.44
N ILE A 20 -3.64 1.08 7.52
CA ILE A 20 -3.29 0.38 8.77
C ILE A 20 -4.47 -0.47 9.25
N PHE A 21 -5.65 0.11 9.31
CA PHE A 21 -6.87 -0.55 9.79
C PHE A 21 -7.32 -1.66 8.84
N THR A 22 -7.30 -1.40 7.53
CA THR A 22 -7.68 -2.40 6.53
C THR A 22 -6.67 -3.54 6.44
N ALA A 23 -5.37 -3.26 6.60
CA ALA A 23 -4.32 -4.28 6.64
C ALA A 23 -4.50 -5.21 7.85
N ILE A 24 -4.77 -4.68 9.05
CA ILE A 24 -5.02 -5.49 10.25
C ILE A 24 -6.21 -6.44 10.04
N ALA A 25 -7.31 -5.94 9.48
CA ALA A 25 -8.49 -6.76 9.17
C ALA A 25 -8.17 -7.86 8.13
N SER A 26 -7.43 -7.52 7.09
CA SER A 26 -7.00 -8.43 6.03
C SER A 26 -6.04 -9.51 6.57
N ILE A 27 -5.05 -9.12 7.36
CA ILE A 27 -4.09 -10.04 7.99
C ILE A 27 -4.81 -11.09 8.84
N ARG A 28 -5.79 -10.68 9.66
CA ARG A 28 -6.57 -11.62 10.50
C ARG A 28 -7.25 -12.69 9.65
N THR A 29 -7.81 -12.30 8.52
CA THR A 29 -8.50 -13.22 7.60
C THR A 29 -7.50 -14.17 6.93
N HIS A 30 -6.41 -13.66 6.35
CA HIS A 30 -5.41 -14.48 5.66
C HIS A 30 -4.60 -15.37 6.60
N HIS A 31 -4.36 -14.91 7.83
CA HIS A 31 -3.68 -15.69 8.86
C HIS A 31 -4.49 -16.94 9.25
N ARG A 32 -5.80 -16.81 9.44
CA ARG A 32 -6.70 -17.95 9.72
C ARG A 32 -6.70 -19.01 8.61
N HIS A 33 -6.40 -18.62 7.38
CA HIS A 33 -6.33 -19.53 6.23
C HIS A 33 -4.90 -20.05 5.97
N GLY A 34 -3.92 -19.74 6.83
CA GLY A 34 -2.53 -20.16 6.65
C GLY A 34 -1.87 -19.61 5.38
N ALA A 35 -2.39 -18.49 4.84
CA ALA A 35 -1.95 -17.93 3.57
C ALA A 35 -0.80 -16.90 3.70
N ILE A 36 -0.24 -16.70 4.89
CA ILE A 36 0.83 -15.72 5.13
C ILE A 36 2.16 -16.43 5.33
N LEU A 37 3.14 -16.09 4.53
CA LEU A 37 4.54 -16.52 4.68
C LEU A 37 5.27 -15.51 5.59
N TRP A 38 5.19 -15.73 6.89
CA TRP A 38 5.71 -14.79 7.90
C TRP A 38 7.21 -14.54 7.79
N ASP A 39 7.99 -15.53 7.36
CA ASP A 39 9.44 -15.38 7.20
C ASP A 39 9.75 -14.39 6.07
N LEU A 40 8.97 -14.41 4.99
CA LEU A 40 9.08 -13.39 3.94
C LEU A 40 8.66 -12.01 4.44
N VAL A 41 7.58 -11.91 5.22
CA VAL A 41 7.16 -10.64 5.82
C VAL A 41 8.27 -10.03 6.67
N LYS A 42 8.91 -10.83 7.52
CA LYS A 42 10.04 -10.39 8.36
C LYS A 42 11.22 -9.91 7.51
N THR A 43 11.51 -10.62 6.42
CA THR A 43 12.62 -10.27 5.52
C THR A 43 12.33 -9.00 4.70
N PHE A 44 11.09 -8.78 4.29
CA PHE A 44 10.67 -7.56 3.59
C PHE A 44 10.66 -6.33 4.50
N THR A 45 10.27 -6.50 5.76
CA THR A 45 9.97 -5.38 6.67
C THR A 45 11.10 -4.37 6.82
N PRO A 46 12.38 -4.73 7.04
CA PRO A 46 13.45 -3.75 7.17
C PRO A 46 13.61 -2.88 5.91
N GLY A 47 13.64 -3.53 4.72
CA GLY A 47 13.72 -2.82 3.45
C GLY A 47 12.53 -1.89 3.24
N ILE A 48 11.32 -2.35 3.55
CA ILE A 48 10.08 -1.58 3.44
C ILE A 48 10.12 -0.34 4.33
N LEU A 49 10.49 -0.48 5.59
CA LEU A 49 10.54 0.67 6.53
C LEU A 49 11.55 1.71 6.07
N LEU A 50 12.72 1.29 5.61
CA LEU A 50 13.70 2.20 5.01
C LEU A 50 13.16 2.84 3.73
N GLY A 51 12.55 2.04 2.87
CA GLY A 51 11.97 2.50 1.61
C GLY A 51 10.83 3.49 1.80
N THR A 52 9.90 3.24 2.74
CA THR A 52 8.81 4.17 3.04
C THR A 52 9.31 5.48 3.65
N GLY A 53 10.33 5.40 4.52
CA GLY A 53 10.98 6.60 5.07
C GLY A 53 11.59 7.46 3.96
N LEU A 54 12.39 6.86 3.07
CA LEU A 54 12.98 7.56 1.92
C LEU A 54 11.90 8.10 0.96
N GLY A 55 10.90 7.30 0.63
CA GLY A 55 9.84 7.71 -0.28
C GLY A 55 8.98 8.84 0.25
N THR A 56 8.66 8.87 1.56
CA THR A 56 7.93 9.98 2.17
C THR A 56 8.79 11.26 2.25
N LEU A 57 10.11 11.14 2.47
CA LEU A 57 11.03 12.27 2.38
C LEU A 57 11.07 12.85 0.96
N VAL A 58 11.14 11.98 -0.06
CA VAL A 58 11.06 12.42 -1.47
C VAL A 58 9.72 13.10 -1.72
N ALA A 59 8.59 12.47 -1.32
CA ALA A 59 7.26 13.05 -1.49
C ALA A 59 7.14 14.45 -0.88
N ALA A 60 7.68 14.65 0.32
CA ALA A 60 7.62 15.92 1.04
C ALA A 60 8.40 17.07 0.35
N ASN A 61 9.44 16.72 -0.42
CA ASN A 61 10.28 17.69 -1.13
C ASN A 61 9.88 17.89 -2.59
N VAL A 62 8.96 17.07 -3.12
CA VAL A 62 8.47 17.17 -4.50
C VAL A 62 7.20 18.02 -4.53
N PRO A 63 7.10 19.03 -5.39
CA PRO A 63 5.87 19.81 -5.56
C PRO A 63 4.69 18.91 -5.95
N THR A 64 3.48 19.32 -5.58
CA THR A 64 2.24 18.56 -5.84
C THR A 64 2.05 18.16 -7.29
N ARG A 65 2.39 19.04 -8.26
CA ARG A 65 2.19 18.74 -9.70
C ARG A 65 3.01 17.54 -10.21
N PRO A 66 4.35 17.50 -10.06
CA PRO A 66 5.14 16.33 -10.45
C PRO A 66 4.71 15.05 -9.73
N LEU A 67 4.37 15.15 -8.45
CA LEU A 67 3.90 14.00 -7.66
C LEU A 67 2.55 13.48 -8.20
N ALA A 68 1.63 14.38 -8.57
CA ALA A 68 0.35 14.00 -9.18
C ALA A 68 0.53 13.35 -10.57
N VAL A 69 1.45 13.85 -11.37
CA VAL A 69 1.78 13.23 -12.67
C VAL A 69 2.35 11.82 -12.45
N PHE A 70 3.30 11.67 -11.53
CA PHE A 70 3.85 10.36 -11.19
C PHE A 70 2.76 9.39 -10.70
N PHE A 71 1.89 9.83 -9.79
CA PHE A 71 0.75 9.06 -9.30
C PHE A 71 -0.15 8.61 -10.46
N THR A 72 -0.54 9.54 -11.33
CA THR A 72 -1.43 9.24 -12.46
C THR A 72 -0.81 8.24 -13.41
N LEU A 73 0.46 8.45 -13.80
CA LEU A 73 1.18 7.52 -14.68
C LEU A 73 1.28 6.13 -14.05
N PHE A 74 1.63 6.05 -12.77
CA PHE A 74 1.72 4.78 -12.07
C PHE A 74 0.38 4.03 -12.06
N VAL A 75 -0.72 4.72 -11.71
CA VAL A 75 -2.06 4.13 -11.70
C VAL A 75 -2.48 3.68 -13.10
N CYS A 76 -2.20 4.47 -14.15
CA CYS A 76 -2.47 4.08 -15.53
C CYS A 76 -1.68 2.82 -15.94
N ILE A 77 -0.38 2.74 -15.60
CA ILE A 77 0.44 1.56 -15.88
C ILE A 77 -0.14 0.32 -15.20
N VAL A 78 -0.48 0.42 -13.91
CA VAL A 78 -1.08 -0.68 -13.16
C VAL A 78 -2.44 -1.08 -13.75
N ALA A 79 -3.27 -0.11 -14.11
CA ALA A 79 -4.58 -0.37 -14.74
C ALA A 79 -4.42 -1.10 -16.08
N VAL A 80 -3.49 -0.66 -16.93
CA VAL A 80 -3.19 -1.33 -18.21
C VAL A 80 -2.65 -2.74 -17.99
N GLN A 81 -1.73 -2.92 -17.03
CA GLN A 81 -1.20 -4.24 -16.68
C GLN A 81 -2.32 -5.20 -16.23
N MET A 82 -3.25 -4.71 -15.41
CA MET A 82 -4.40 -5.51 -14.97
C MET A 82 -5.38 -5.79 -16.11
N ALA A 83 -5.70 -4.80 -16.94
CA ALA A 83 -6.61 -4.94 -18.08
C ALA A 83 -6.08 -5.95 -19.11
N LEU A 84 -4.79 -5.89 -19.41
CA LEU A 84 -4.13 -6.82 -20.32
C LEU A 84 -3.84 -8.20 -19.70
N ASN A 85 -4.17 -8.39 -18.40
CA ASN A 85 -3.93 -9.62 -17.65
C ASN A 85 -2.46 -10.12 -17.77
N LEU A 86 -1.52 -9.17 -17.84
CA LEU A 86 -0.09 -9.46 -17.96
C LEU A 86 0.38 -10.09 -16.65
N LYS A 87 0.37 -11.42 -16.62
CA LYS A 87 0.92 -12.18 -15.48
C LYS A 87 2.39 -12.47 -15.76
N PRO A 88 3.29 -12.11 -14.85
CA PRO A 88 4.67 -12.56 -14.97
C PRO A 88 4.68 -14.09 -14.99
N LYS A 89 5.37 -14.68 -15.96
CA LYS A 89 5.61 -16.12 -15.94
C LYS A 89 6.47 -16.43 -14.72
N SER A 90 6.10 -17.46 -13.97
CA SER A 90 6.83 -17.96 -12.80
C SER A 90 8.16 -18.56 -13.29
N THR A 91 9.21 -17.76 -13.37
CA THR A 91 10.50 -18.16 -13.96
C THR A 91 11.67 -18.02 -13.00
N ARG A 92 11.46 -17.42 -11.84
CA ARG A 92 12.54 -17.14 -10.89
C ARG A 92 12.31 -17.79 -9.54
N GLU A 93 13.37 -18.12 -8.88
CA GLU A 93 13.40 -18.46 -7.47
C GLU A 93 13.40 -17.19 -6.63
N LEU A 94 12.95 -17.29 -5.38
CA LEU A 94 13.02 -16.18 -4.43
C LEU A 94 14.49 -15.79 -4.22
N PRO A 95 14.84 -14.50 -4.38
CA PRO A 95 16.19 -14.06 -4.08
C PRO A 95 16.49 -14.26 -2.60
N GLY A 96 17.78 -14.33 -2.26
CA GLY A 96 18.20 -14.43 -0.87
C GLY A 96 17.67 -13.27 0.00
N PRO A 97 17.83 -13.34 1.33
CA PRO A 97 17.23 -12.38 2.26
C PRO A 97 17.56 -10.91 1.93
N LEU A 98 18.79 -10.62 1.55
CA LEU A 98 19.20 -9.27 1.14
C LEU A 98 18.52 -8.83 -0.16
N GLY A 99 18.31 -9.73 -1.10
CA GLY A 99 17.58 -9.43 -2.33
C GLY A 99 16.11 -9.12 -2.05
N VAL A 100 15.45 -9.90 -1.19
CA VAL A 100 14.07 -9.63 -0.74
C VAL A 100 13.97 -8.31 -0.01
N ALA A 101 14.91 -7.98 0.88
CA ALA A 101 14.95 -6.68 1.56
C ALA A 101 15.17 -5.52 0.56
N GLY A 102 16.04 -5.70 -0.44
CA GLY A 102 16.24 -4.71 -1.52
C GLY A 102 14.99 -4.46 -2.35
N VAL A 103 14.26 -5.52 -2.71
CA VAL A 103 12.95 -5.40 -3.36
C VAL A 103 11.95 -4.70 -2.43
N GLY A 104 11.97 -5.04 -1.13
CA GLY A 104 11.16 -4.38 -0.11
C GLY A 104 11.41 -2.87 -0.04
N LEU A 105 12.66 -2.44 -0.14
CA LEU A 105 13.03 -1.02 -0.20
C LEU A 105 12.39 -0.34 -1.42
N GLY A 106 12.52 -0.92 -2.61
CA GLY A 106 11.89 -0.40 -3.82
C GLY A 106 10.36 -0.33 -3.71
N ILE A 107 9.72 -1.39 -3.20
CA ILE A 107 8.28 -1.44 -2.94
C ILE A 107 7.88 -0.36 -1.93
N GLY A 108 8.65 -0.17 -0.85
CA GLY A 108 8.38 0.85 0.16
C GLY A 108 8.43 2.27 -0.42
N ILE A 109 9.45 2.61 -1.22
CA ILE A 109 9.56 3.91 -1.89
C ILE A 109 8.35 4.15 -2.78
N LEU A 110 8.05 3.23 -3.71
CA LEU A 110 6.95 3.39 -4.66
C LEU A 110 5.59 3.44 -3.95
N SER A 111 5.37 2.57 -2.97
CA SER A 111 4.11 2.53 -2.22
C SER A 111 3.84 3.81 -1.44
N SER A 112 4.87 4.43 -0.86
CA SER A 112 4.71 5.69 -0.12
C SER A 112 4.44 6.89 -1.03
N LEU A 113 5.00 6.92 -2.24
CA LEU A 113 4.76 7.98 -3.23
C LEU A 113 3.33 7.94 -3.79
N VAL A 114 2.73 6.75 -3.86
CA VAL A 114 1.41 6.55 -4.49
C VAL A 114 0.33 6.23 -3.44
N ALA A 115 0.71 6.07 -2.17
CA ALA A 115 -0.16 5.63 -1.08
C ALA A 115 -0.95 4.36 -1.41
N ILE A 116 -0.31 3.40 -2.09
CA ILE A 116 -0.88 2.10 -2.42
C ILE A 116 -0.35 1.06 -1.44
N GLY A 117 -1.26 0.27 -0.89
CA GLY A 117 -0.90 -0.88 -0.05
C GLY A 117 -0.08 -1.91 -0.83
N GLY A 118 0.66 -2.78 -0.12
CA GLY A 118 1.63 -3.71 -0.69
C GLY A 118 1.15 -4.64 -1.80
N GLY A 119 -0.17 -4.78 -2.01
CA GLY A 119 -0.76 -5.76 -2.91
C GLY A 119 -0.35 -5.62 -4.38
N SER A 120 -0.40 -4.42 -4.92
CA SER A 120 -0.19 -4.17 -6.36
C SER A 120 1.24 -4.44 -6.84
N LEU A 121 2.23 -4.30 -5.96
CA LEU A 121 3.64 -4.54 -6.29
C LEU A 121 4.14 -5.88 -5.75
N THR A 122 3.77 -6.24 -4.53
CA THR A 122 4.26 -7.46 -3.88
C THR A 122 3.66 -8.72 -4.48
N VAL A 123 2.36 -8.72 -4.85
CA VAL A 123 1.73 -9.91 -5.46
C VAL A 123 2.37 -10.28 -6.79
N PRO A 124 2.55 -9.35 -7.77
CA PRO A 124 3.26 -9.68 -9.01
C PRO A 124 4.68 -10.18 -8.77
N PHE A 125 5.41 -9.57 -7.85
CA PHE A 125 6.77 -9.99 -7.51
C PHE A 125 6.80 -11.43 -6.94
N LEU A 126 5.96 -11.73 -5.96
CA LEU A 126 5.91 -13.06 -5.35
C LEU A 126 5.43 -14.14 -6.34
N THR A 127 4.46 -13.82 -7.19
CA THR A 127 4.02 -14.76 -8.24
C THR A 127 5.09 -14.98 -9.31
N TRP A 128 5.88 -13.97 -9.62
CA TRP A 128 7.05 -14.11 -10.49
C TRP A 128 8.11 -15.03 -9.88
N CYS A 129 8.29 -14.99 -8.56
CA CYS A 129 9.15 -15.88 -7.79
C CYS A 129 8.48 -17.23 -7.45
N ASN A 130 7.49 -17.69 -8.23
CA ASN A 130 6.83 -18.99 -8.09
C ASN A 130 6.12 -19.25 -6.75
N VAL A 131 5.74 -18.19 -6.03
CA VAL A 131 4.90 -18.30 -4.83
C VAL A 131 3.44 -18.48 -5.25
N ARG A 132 2.72 -19.40 -4.59
CA ARG A 132 1.30 -19.64 -4.86
C ARG A 132 0.50 -18.36 -4.70
N ILE A 133 -0.45 -18.10 -5.61
CA ILE A 133 -1.20 -16.84 -5.65
C ILE A 133 -1.91 -16.52 -4.33
N GLN A 134 -2.47 -17.53 -3.63
CA GLN A 134 -3.13 -17.32 -2.34
C GLN A 134 -2.13 -16.88 -1.25
N GLN A 135 -0.94 -17.47 -1.24
CA GLN A 135 0.15 -17.08 -0.34
C GLN A 135 0.73 -15.72 -0.71
N ALA A 136 0.84 -15.41 -2.00
CA ALA A 136 1.28 -14.10 -2.46
C ALA A 136 0.30 -13.00 -1.99
N ILE A 137 -1.02 -13.23 -2.12
CA ILE A 137 -2.05 -12.29 -1.66
C ILE A 137 -2.00 -12.13 -0.13
N GLY A 138 -1.98 -13.25 0.62
CA GLY A 138 -1.92 -13.20 2.08
C GLY A 138 -0.66 -12.53 2.61
N THR A 139 0.50 -12.85 2.02
CA THR A 139 1.79 -12.24 2.39
C THR A 139 1.83 -10.77 2.04
N SER A 140 1.29 -10.36 0.88
CA SER A 140 1.22 -8.96 0.48
C SER A 140 0.31 -8.13 1.39
N ALA A 141 -0.78 -8.71 1.89
CA ALA A 141 -1.63 -8.06 2.89
C ALA A 141 -0.86 -7.81 4.20
N ALA A 142 -0.03 -8.78 4.63
CA ALA A 142 0.80 -8.62 5.82
C ALA A 142 1.94 -7.60 5.61
N VAL A 143 2.58 -7.60 4.43
CA VAL A 143 3.58 -6.60 4.02
C VAL A 143 2.98 -5.20 3.92
N GLY A 144 1.70 -5.08 3.61
CA GLY A 144 0.99 -3.81 3.58
C GLY A 144 0.96 -3.07 4.92
N LEU A 145 1.03 -3.79 6.05
CA LEU A 145 1.00 -3.17 7.38
C LEU A 145 2.28 -2.34 7.68
N PRO A 146 3.52 -2.87 7.56
CA PRO A 146 4.71 -2.05 7.72
C PRO A 146 4.82 -0.91 6.69
N ILE A 147 4.33 -1.09 5.45
CA ILE A 147 4.23 0.01 4.48
C ILE A 147 3.34 1.12 5.02
N ALA A 148 2.15 0.77 5.50
CA ALA A 148 1.17 1.74 6.00
C ALA A 148 1.66 2.45 7.26
N ILE A 149 2.29 1.74 8.21
CA ILE A 149 2.87 2.34 9.41
C ILE A 149 4.02 3.27 9.04
N GLY A 150 5.01 2.79 8.28
CA GLY A 150 6.16 3.60 7.87
C GLY A 150 5.75 4.82 7.05
N GLY A 151 4.84 4.64 6.09
CA GLY A 151 4.29 5.74 5.29
C GLY A 151 3.53 6.76 6.13
N THR A 152 2.65 6.31 7.03
CA THR A 152 1.89 7.21 7.92
C THR A 152 2.83 8.02 8.81
N LEU A 153 3.78 7.38 9.48
CA LEU A 153 4.77 8.07 10.30
C LEU A 153 5.57 9.09 9.47
N GLY A 154 6.03 8.70 8.29
CA GLY A 154 6.74 9.60 7.39
C GLY A 154 5.91 10.83 7.01
N TYR A 155 4.64 10.66 6.63
CA TYR A 155 3.75 11.79 6.33
C TYR A 155 3.40 12.63 7.55
N VAL A 156 3.27 12.05 8.75
CA VAL A 156 3.11 12.79 9.99
C VAL A 156 4.34 13.65 10.27
N PHE A 157 5.53 13.07 10.26
CA PHE A 157 6.79 13.80 10.54
C PHE A 157 7.07 14.89 9.51
N ASN A 158 6.92 14.60 8.23
CA ASN A 158 7.20 15.58 7.17
C ASN A 158 6.17 16.72 7.10
N GLY A 159 4.97 16.51 7.62
CA GLY A 159 3.93 17.56 7.73
C GLY A 159 3.91 18.25 9.09
N TRP A 160 4.73 17.81 10.06
CA TRP A 160 4.70 18.35 11.41
C TRP A 160 5.11 19.84 11.44
N GLY A 161 4.26 20.66 12.04
CA GLY A 161 4.54 22.11 12.15
C GLY A 161 4.40 22.91 10.85
N LYS A 162 3.97 22.30 9.73
CA LYS A 162 3.70 23.08 8.53
C LYS A 162 2.49 24.00 8.74
N ALA A 163 2.71 25.30 8.45
CA ALA A 163 1.66 26.30 8.48
C ALA A 163 0.67 26.09 7.34
N GLY A 164 -0.62 26.39 7.61
CA GLY A 164 -1.67 26.34 6.60
C GLY A 164 -2.36 24.98 6.43
N LEU A 165 -1.99 23.95 7.19
CA LEU A 165 -2.74 22.71 7.20
C LEU A 165 -4.11 22.89 7.87
N PRO A 166 -5.17 22.14 7.43
CA PRO A 166 -6.49 22.24 8.01
C PRO A 166 -6.50 21.90 9.50
N ALA A 167 -7.39 22.52 10.27
CA ALA A 167 -7.60 22.18 11.67
C ALA A 167 -7.99 20.70 11.81
N GLY A 168 -7.35 20.00 12.77
CA GLY A 168 -7.52 18.56 12.94
C GLY A 168 -6.58 17.71 12.09
N SER A 169 -5.53 18.29 11.49
CA SER A 169 -4.47 17.56 10.83
C SER A 169 -3.35 17.19 11.80
N LEU A 170 -2.86 15.98 11.73
CA LEU A 170 -1.64 15.50 12.39
C LEU A 170 -0.56 15.33 11.32
N GLY A 171 0.26 16.38 11.12
CA GLY A 171 1.09 16.47 9.92
C GLY A 171 0.22 16.39 8.66
N TYR A 172 0.59 15.56 7.71
CA TYR A 172 -0.21 15.33 6.50
C TYR A 172 -1.34 14.30 6.65
N VAL A 173 -1.71 13.93 7.87
CA VAL A 173 -2.85 13.05 8.14
C VAL A 173 -4.04 13.87 8.64
N TYR A 174 -5.10 13.98 7.84
CA TYR A 174 -6.31 14.69 8.20
C TYR A 174 -7.26 13.78 8.99
N LEU A 175 -7.31 13.96 10.32
CA LEU A 175 -8.02 13.07 11.25
C LEU A 175 -9.53 12.95 10.99
N PRO A 176 -10.28 14.04 10.65
CA PRO A 176 -11.70 13.90 10.36
C PRO A 176 -12.00 13.00 9.16
N ALA A 177 -11.22 13.14 8.07
CA ALA A 177 -11.37 12.25 6.91
C ALA A 177 -10.94 10.82 7.24
N LEU A 178 -9.85 10.63 8.02
CA LEU A 178 -9.42 9.32 8.48
C LEU A 178 -10.54 8.61 9.27
N ALA A 179 -11.19 9.30 10.21
CA ALA A 179 -12.27 8.73 11.01
C ALA A 179 -13.43 8.23 10.14
N ILE A 180 -13.85 9.03 9.15
CA ILE A 180 -14.91 8.66 8.20
C ILE A 180 -14.50 7.47 7.35
N LEU A 181 -13.27 7.49 6.80
CA LEU A 181 -12.74 6.41 5.98
C LEU A 181 -12.63 5.10 6.77
N VAL A 182 -12.12 5.16 8.00
CA VAL A 182 -12.01 3.97 8.87
C VAL A 182 -13.39 3.42 9.21
N ALA A 183 -14.34 4.27 9.59
CA ALA A 183 -15.72 3.84 9.88
C ALA A 183 -16.36 3.17 8.66
N ALA A 184 -16.26 3.80 7.49
CA ALA A 184 -16.78 3.24 6.24
C ALA A 184 -16.13 1.91 5.87
N THR A 185 -14.79 1.82 5.95
CA THR A 185 -14.06 0.60 5.59
C THR A 185 -14.30 -0.54 6.59
N MET A 186 -14.41 -0.25 7.88
CA MET A 186 -14.73 -1.25 8.90
C MET A 186 -16.11 -1.90 8.67
N VAL A 187 -17.07 -1.12 8.19
CA VAL A 187 -18.41 -1.61 7.84
C VAL A 187 -18.39 -2.36 6.51
N THR A 188 -17.75 -1.82 5.48
CA THR A 188 -17.83 -2.36 4.11
C THR A 188 -16.86 -3.51 3.84
N ALA A 189 -15.70 -3.55 4.48
CA ALA A 189 -14.68 -4.58 4.23
C ALA A 189 -15.17 -6.02 4.48
N PRO A 190 -15.95 -6.34 5.53
CA PRO A 190 -16.51 -7.68 5.71
C PRO A 190 -17.48 -8.09 4.60
N PHE A 191 -18.26 -7.14 4.06
CA PHE A 191 -19.17 -7.40 2.94
C PHE A 191 -18.39 -7.66 1.65
N GLY A 192 -17.39 -6.83 1.35
CA GLY A 192 -16.51 -7.03 0.20
C GLY A 192 -15.78 -8.37 0.25
N ALA A 193 -15.24 -8.75 1.40
CA ALA A 193 -14.58 -10.04 1.58
C ALA A 193 -15.53 -11.22 1.36
N ARG A 194 -16.75 -11.19 1.92
CA ARG A 194 -17.75 -12.23 1.71
C ARG A 194 -18.18 -12.34 0.23
N LEU A 195 -18.33 -11.21 -0.43
CA LEU A 195 -18.69 -11.15 -1.85
C LEU A 195 -17.57 -11.73 -2.72
N ALA A 196 -16.32 -11.38 -2.45
CA ALA A 196 -15.15 -11.88 -3.15
C ALA A 196 -15.00 -13.41 -3.05
N HIS A 197 -15.36 -14.01 -1.91
CA HIS A 197 -15.35 -15.46 -1.74
C HIS A 197 -16.52 -16.17 -2.41
N ARG A 198 -17.64 -15.47 -2.71
CA ARG A 198 -18.83 -16.03 -3.35
C ARG A 198 -18.79 -15.91 -4.88
N LEU A 199 -18.06 -14.96 -5.41
CA LEU A 199 -17.99 -14.71 -6.85
C LEU A 199 -16.98 -15.63 -7.53
N PRO A 200 -17.31 -16.18 -8.72
CA PRO A 200 -16.35 -16.90 -9.55
C PRO A 200 -15.15 -15.99 -9.90
N VAL A 201 -13.96 -16.56 -9.92
CA VAL A 201 -12.71 -15.83 -10.23
C VAL A 201 -12.79 -15.08 -11.57
N ALA A 202 -13.52 -15.60 -12.54
CA ALA A 202 -13.74 -14.95 -13.83
C ALA A 202 -14.54 -13.64 -13.72
N THR A 203 -15.51 -13.58 -12.80
CA THR A 203 -16.33 -12.38 -12.56
C THR A 203 -15.52 -11.34 -11.74
N LEU A 204 -14.77 -11.79 -10.74
CA LEU A 204 -13.88 -10.93 -9.94
C LEU A 204 -12.80 -10.21 -10.77
N LYS A 205 -12.43 -10.76 -11.93
CA LYS A 205 -11.45 -10.15 -12.85
C LYS A 205 -12.06 -9.09 -13.78
N ARG A 206 -13.38 -9.02 -13.87
CA ARG A 206 -14.10 -8.07 -14.73
C ARG A 206 -14.65 -6.87 -13.96
N VAL A 207 -14.70 -6.95 -12.65
CA VAL A 207 -15.10 -5.91 -11.71
C VAL A 207 -13.86 -5.27 -11.11
#